data_bdaaea806cd9c66861318a73cb9d463d
#
_entry.id   bdaaea806cd9c66861318a73cb9d463d
#
_cell.length_a   1.000
_cell.length_b   1.000
_cell.length_c   1.000
_cell.angle_alpha   90.00
_cell.angle_beta   90.00
_cell.angle_gamma   90.00
#
_symmetry.space_group_name_H-M   'P 1'
#
loop_
_entity.id
_entity.type
_entity.pdbx_description
1 polymer ?
#
loop_
_entity_poly.entity_id
_entity_poly.type
_entity_poly.pdbx_seq_one_letter_code
_entity_poly.pdbx_strand_id
1 'polypeptide(L)'
;MFPAQTLNQNIEFLSDDWADRCEYWSVKSCDNPINHRPNKRRDRRPIIICGHGARLQIERGTLLIRNGFTHYPQAREEYRYFRGDPHLPNRIIIVDASGSISFDVLAWISEQEIPLIQLNWKGELLCIANANYSADPKLVSAQRKALETGLAAKQFRQLIIEKFKNSISTLNLLPDHSNKLTAIEFLRSAIIELKSRKSISNDRMLGIEGQAAVYYFAAWREVPLKWKILTKEFIPVDWHKIGPRRSALGKTNRNARHPINAMLNYAYRIQHAQVKMQIISEGKDPTIGISHIQRKYRDALVLDQMESLRPIVDGEILKLILKETLTPSDFMITNEGFCRLNPQLARKVVAVTSLATVN
;
A
#
# COMPACT_ATOMS: atom_id res chain seq x y z
N MET A 1 23.83 13.84 -29.33
CA MET A 1 25.10 14.11 -30.04
C MET A 1 25.45 15.55 -29.73
N PHE A 2 26.28 15.79 -28.74
CA PHE A 2 26.80 17.15 -28.48
C PHE A 2 27.94 17.41 -29.48
N PRO A 3 27.96 18.57 -30.13
CA PRO A 3 29.03 18.87 -31.09
C PRO A 3 30.38 18.88 -30.36
N ALA A 4 31.36 18.18 -30.94
CA ALA A 4 32.71 18.03 -30.44
C ALA A 4 33.49 19.38 -30.29
N GLN A 5 32.89 20.49 -30.68
CA GLN A 5 33.53 21.81 -30.64
C GLN A 5 33.42 22.55 -29.30
N THR A 6 32.62 22.08 -28.35
CA THR A 6 32.51 22.72 -27.01
C THR A 6 33.46 22.13 -25.97
N LEU A 7 34.19 21.08 -26.30
CA LEU A 7 35.19 20.44 -25.42
C LEU A 7 36.59 21.05 -25.56
N ASN A 8 36.81 22.05 -26.43
CA ASN A 8 38.13 22.64 -26.71
C ASN A 8 38.43 23.91 -25.93
N GLN A 9 37.93 24.09 -24.74
CA GLN A 9 38.49 25.03 -23.79
C GLN A 9 39.28 24.26 -22.73
N ASN A 10 40.52 23.92 -23.09
CA ASN A 10 41.66 23.64 -22.21
C ASN A 10 41.42 23.18 -20.78
N ILE A 11 40.68 22.10 -20.61
CA ILE A 11 40.79 21.24 -19.42
C ILE A 11 41.38 19.93 -19.95
N GLU A 12 42.70 19.85 -20.06
CA GLU A 12 43.41 18.58 -20.13
C GLU A 12 43.16 17.87 -18.83
N PHE A 13 42.31 16.88 -18.83
CA PHE A 13 42.23 15.91 -17.74
C PHE A 13 43.54 15.11 -17.80
N LEU A 14 44.49 15.51 -16.98
CA LEU A 14 45.83 14.90 -16.89
C LEU A 14 45.76 13.48 -16.26
N SER A 15 44.63 13.06 -15.77
CA SER A 15 44.36 11.70 -15.29
C SER A 15 42.96 11.28 -15.64
N ASP A 16 42.77 9.98 -15.89
CA ASP A 16 41.45 9.38 -16.05
C ASP A 16 40.78 9.15 -14.66
N ASP A 17 40.92 10.17 -13.80
CA ASP A 17 40.39 10.12 -12.45
C ASP A 17 38.87 10.38 -12.45
N TRP A 18 38.12 9.39 -12.03
CA TRP A 18 36.68 9.44 -11.89
C TRP A 18 36.23 10.56 -10.93
N ALA A 19 37.03 10.88 -9.91
CA ALA A 19 36.74 11.92 -8.94
C ALA A 19 36.71 13.31 -9.60
N ASP A 20 37.68 13.64 -10.48
CA ASP A 20 37.73 14.90 -11.21
C ASP A 20 36.53 15.06 -12.15
N ARG A 21 36.11 13.98 -12.78
CA ARG A 21 34.89 13.96 -13.61
C ARG A 21 33.61 14.18 -12.78
N CYS A 22 33.51 13.57 -11.62
CA CYS A 22 32.39 13.77 -10.72
C CYS A 22 32.32 15.20 -10.21
N GLU A 23 33.46 15.81 -9.85
CA GLU A 23 33.51 17.18 -9.40
C GLU A 23 33.14 18.16 -10.53
N TYR A 24 33.67 17.96 -11.74
CA TYR A 24 33.31 18.76 -12.91
C TYR A 24 31.80 18.73 -13.19
N TRP A 25 31.17 17.55 -13.17
CA TRP A 25 29.75 17.43 -13.43
C TRP A 25 28.91 17.95 -12.29
N SER A 26 29.37 17.87 -11.03
CA SER A 26 28.66 18.42 -9.88
C SER A 26 28.61 19.95 -9.94
N VAL A 27 29.74 20.61 -10.26
CA VAL A 27 29.80 22.06 -10.45
C VAL A 27 28.90 22.48 -11.62
N LYS A 28 28.99 21.79 -12.75
CA LYS A 28 28.20 22.12 -13.94
C LYS A 28 26.69 21.90 -13.75
N SER A 29 26.28 20.98 -12.88
CA SER A 29 24.88 20.79 -12.51
C SER A 29 24.34 21.92 -11.63
N CYS A 30 25.21 22.58 -10.85
CA CYS A 30 24.83 23.75 -10.04
C CYS A 30 24.62 25.00 -10.90
N ASP A 31 25.36 25.14 -12.01
CA ASP A 31 25.23 26.27 -12.94
C ASP A 31 23.96 26.23 -13.81
N ASN A 32 23.34 25.08 -13.94
CA ASN A 32 22.04 24.93 -14.57
C ASN A 32 20.99 24.56 -13.51
N PRO A 33 20.38 25.53 -12.81
CA PRO A 33 19.29 25.22 -11.92
C PRO A 33 18.21 24.53 -12.74
N ILE A 34 17.94 23.28 -12.42
CA ILE A 34 16.82 22.55 -13.00
C ILE A 34 15.58 23.39 -12.70
N ASN A 35 15.07 24.08 -13.72
CA ASN A 35 13.80 24.76 -13.62
C ASN A 35 12.77 23.72 -13.25
N HIS A 36 12.43 23.62 -11.98
CA HIS A 36 11.30 22.84 -11.49
C HIS A 36 10.05 23.43 -12.14
N ARG A 37 9.73 22.96 -13.34
CA ARG A 37 8.40 23.21 -13.91
C ARG A 37 7.39 22.67 -12.90
N PRO A 38 6.39 23.48 -12.48
CA PRO A 38 5.42 23.02 -11.51
C PRO A 38 4.83 21.70 -11.99
N ASN A 39 4.84 20.71 -11.12
CA ASN A 39 4.41 19.35 -11.39
C ASN A 39 3.08 19.34 -12.14
N LYS A 40 3.13 19.10 -13.45
CA LYS A 40 1.91 18.72 -14.19
C LYS A 40 1.32 17.52 -13.47
N ARG A 41 0.02 17.53 -13.18
CA ARG A 41 -0.69 16.47 -12.49
C ARG A 41 -0.35 15.13 -13.15
N ARG A 42 0.51 14.35 -12.49
CA ARG A 42 0.83 12.98 -12.92
C ARG A 42 -0.43 12.11 -12.82
N ASP A 43 -0.52 11.08 -13.64
CA ASP A 43 -1.57 10.07 -13.47
C ASP A 43 -1.45 9.51 -12.04
N ARG A 44 -2.53 9.60 -11.26
CA ARG A 44 -2.55 9.11 -9.88
C ARG A 44 -2.54 7.59 -9.80
N ARG A 45 -2.67 6.90 -10.93
CA ARG A 45 -2.71 5.44 -10.98
C ARG A 45 -1.31 4.85 -10.88
N PRO A 46 -1.12 3.84 -10.00
CA PRO A 46 0.13 3.09 -9.98
C PRO A 46 0.21 2.15 -11.18
N ILE A 47 1.41 1.86 -11.66
CA ILE A 47 1.65 0.67 -12.48
C ILE A 47 1.85 -0.52 -11.56
N ILE A 48 1.13 -1.61 -11.86
CA ILE A 48 1.20 -2.84 -11.08
C ILE A 48 1.80 -3.93 -11.96
N ILE A 49 2.94 -4.44 -11.52
CA ILE A 49 3.71 -5.49 -12.19
C ILE A 49 3.53 -6.78 -11.41
N CYS A 50 3.13 -7.87 -12.08
CA CYS A 50 2.95 -9.17 -11.46
C CYS A 50 3.30 -10.31 -12.43
N GLY A 51 3.39 -11.55 -11.92
CA GLY A 51 3.61 -12.75 -12.73
C GLY A 51 5.07 -13.04 -13.02
N HIS A 52 5.32 -14.00 -13.92
CA HIS A 52 6.66 -14.53 -14.21
C HIS A 52 7.32 -13.84 -15.40
N GLY A 53 8.62 -13.57 -15.31
CA GLY A 53 9.42 -12.99 -16.38
C GLY A 53 9.15 -11.52 -16.62
N ALA A 54 8.75 -10.77 -15.59
CA ALA A 54 8.65 -9.31 -15.66
C ALA A 54 10.01 -8.68 -15.93
N ARG A 55 10.07 -7.63 -16.73
CA ARG A 55 11.31 -6.95 -17.06
C ARG A 55 11.14 -5.44 -17.07
N LEU A 56 12.03 -4.76 -16.34
CA LEU A 56 12.17 -3.31 -16.35
C LEU A 56 13.56 -2.98 -16.87
N GLN A 57 13.64 -2.20 -17.94
CA GLN A 57 14.90 -1.82 -18.57
C GLN A 57 14.81 -0.44 -19.21
N ILE A 58 15.96 0.20 -19.43
CA ILE A 58 16.04 1.43 -20.21
C ILE A 58 16.42 1.07 -21.65
N GLU A 59 15.60 1.49 -22.59
CA GLU A 59 15.84 1.37 -24.01
C GLU A 59 15.81 2.75 -24.67
N ARG A 60 16.90 3.17 -25.27
CA ARG A 60 17.00 4.47 -25.98
C ARG A 60 16.54 5.64 -25.11
N GLY A 61 16.90 5.63 -23.81
CA GLY A 61 16.55 6.68 -22.84
C GLY A 61 15.11 6.62 -22.32
N THR A 62 14.30 5.64 -22.73
CA THR A 62 12.93 5.44 -22.28
C THR A 62 12.85 4.28 -21.29
N LEU A 63 11.95 4.40 -20.31
CA LEU A 63 11.64 3.30 -19.41
C LEU A 63 10.68 2.34 -20.13
N LEU A 64 11.15 1.12 -20.33
CA LEU A 64 10.35 0.02 -20.87
C LEU A 64 10.01 -0.95 -19.73
N ILE A 65 8.73 -1.16 -19.51
CA ILE A 65 8.19 -2.10 -18.52
C ILE A 65 7.44 -3.19 -19.28
N ARG A 66 7.89 -4.43 -19.12
CA ARG A 66 7.19 -5.62 -19.60
C ARG A 66 6.64 -6.36 -18.39
N ASN A 67 5.31 -6.46 -18.30
CA ASN A 67 4.65 -7.19 -17.23
C ASN A 67 4.95 -8.70 -17.31
N GLY A 68 4.81 -9.41 -16.20
CA GLY A 68 5.00 -10.86 -16.18
C GLY A 68 3.78 -11.61 -16.75
N PHE A 69 3.97 -12.89 -17.08
CA PHE A 69 2.88 -13.80 -17.44
C PHE A 69 2.16 -14.26 -16.17
N THR A 70 0.83 -14.14 -16.15
CA THR A 70 -0.01 -14.61 -15.03
C THR A 70 -0.70 -15.93 -15.36
N HIS A 71 -1.00 -16.17 -16.64
CA HIS A 71 -1.57 -17.41 -17.18
C HIS A 71 -1.41 -17.46 -18.70
N TYR A 72 -1.50 -18.63 -19.28
CA TYR A 72 -1.45 -18.84 -20.72
C TYR A 72 -2.89 -18.94 -21.28
N PRO A 73 -3.21 -18.35 -22.43
CA PRO A 73 -2.39 -17.58 -23.38
C PRO A 73 -2.59 -16.06 -23.27
N GLN A 74 -2.22 -15.45 -22.17
CA GLN A 74 -2.37 -14.00 -21.99
C GLN A 74 -1.34 -13.21 -22.81
N ALA A 75 -1.79 -12.15 -23.47
CA ALA A 75 -0.90 -11.19 -24.09
C ALA A 75 -0.08 -10.45 -23.01
N ARG A 76 1.23 -10.29 -23.27
CA ARG A 76 2.13 -9.58 -22.36
C ARG A 76 1.88 -8.09 -22.45
N GLU A 77 1.55 -7.44 -21.34
CA GLU A 77 1.41 -6.00 -21.29
C GLU A 77 2.78 -5.34 -21.33
N GLU A 78 2.92 -4.31 -22.14
CA GLU A 78 4.14 -3.52 -22.26
C GLU A 78 3.80 -2.04 -22.10
N TYR A 79 4.59 -1.31 -21.32
CA TYR A 79 4.46 0.12 -21.09
C TYR A 79 5.78 0.80 -21.42
N ARG A 80 5.72 1.94 -22.11
CA ARG A 80 6.88 2.75 -22.46
C ARG A 80 6.68 4.19 -22.00
N TYR A 81 7.65 4.72 -21.25
CA TYR A 81 7.60 6.07 -20.72
C TYR A 81 8.83 6.86 -21.11
N PHE A 82 8.61 8.13 -21.45
CA PHE A 82 9.65 9.10 -21.73
C PHE A 82 9.95 9.97 -20.50
N ARG A 83 11.12 10.58 -20.45
CA ARG A 83 11.44 11.54 -19.39
C ARG A 83 10.49 12.74 -19.48
N GLY A 84 9.89 13.12 -18.35
CA GLY A 84 8.95 14.24 -18.30
C GLY A 84 7.58 13.98 -18.93
N ASP A 85 7.24 12.72 -19.27
CA ASP A 85 5.92 12.35 -19.78
C ASP A 85 4.85 12.74 -18.74
N PRO A 86 3.76 13.44 -19.15
CA PRO A 86 2.65 13.77 -18.26
C PRO A 86 1.88 12.53 -17.76
N HIS A 87 2.00 11.41 -18.44
CA HIS A 87 1.38 10.13 -18.08
C HIS A 87 2.27 9.23 -17.22
N LEU A 88 3.39 9.76 -16.70
CA LEU A 88 4.23 9.00 -15.77
C LEU A 88 3.41 8.52 -14.58
N PRO A 89 3.54 7.23 -14.20
CA PRO A 89 2.85 6.70 -13.03
C PRO A 89 3.35 7.42 -11.76
N ASN A 90 2.47 7.57 -10.80
CA ASN A 90 2.89 8.12 -9.51
C ASN A 90 3.77 7.16 -8.70
N ARG A 91 3.73 5.86 -9.03
CA ARG A 91 4.54 4.80 -8.41
C ARG A 91 4.49 3.51 -9.23
N ILE A 92 5.49 2.65 -9.03
CA ILE A 92 5.54 1.30 -9.58
C ILE A 92 5.41 0.31 -8.43
N ILE A 93 4.49 -0.65 -8.52
CA ILE A 93 4.26 -1.66 -7.51
C ILE A 93 4.52 -3.04 -8.13
N ILE A 94 5.53 -3.74 -7.63
CA ILE A 94 5.84 -5.12 -8.03
C ILE A 94 5.19 -6.06 -7.02
N VAL A 95 4.33 -6.95 -7.51
CA VAL A 95 3.51 -7.84 -6.69
C VAL A 95 3.76 -9.28 -7.08
N ASP A 96 4.40 -10.05 -6.21
CA ASP A 96 4.65 -11.49 -6.44
C ASP A 96 5.15 -11.79 -7.86
N ALA A 97 6.05 -10.97 -8.36
CA ALA A 97 6.61 -11.11 -9.68
C ALA A 97 8.03 -11.69 -9.62
N SER A 98 8.35 -12.56 -10.58
CA SER A 98 9.73 -12.94 -10.88
C SER A 98 10.19 -12.20 -12.14
N GLY A 99 11.47 -11.81 -12.17
CA GLY A 99 11.99 -11.09 -13.33
C GLY A 99 13.27 -10.32 -13.03
N SER A 100 13.52 -9.27 -13.82
CA SER A 100 14.74 -8.48 -13.73
C SER A 100 14.48 -6.99 -13.82
N ILE A 101 15.33 -6.21 -13.14
CA ILE A 101 15.41 -4.75 -13.22
C ILE A 101 16.86 -4.37 -13.47
N SER A 102 17.11 -3.45 -14.39
CA SER A 102 18.47 -2.90 -14.60
C SER A 102 18.75 -1.77 -13.62
N PHE A 103 20.02 -1.55 -13.29
CA PHE A 103 20.41 -0.41 -12.44
C PHE A 103 20.08 0.95 -13.08
N ASP A 104 20.12 1.04 -14.40
CA ASP A 104 19.72 2.26 -15.13
C ASP A 104 18.23 2.62 -14.87
N VAL A 105 17.38 1.63 -14.64
CA VAL A 105 15.98 1.87 -14.26
C VAL A 105 15.91 2.56 -12.90
N LEU A 106 16.73 2.12 -11.92
CA LEU A 106 16.74 2.75 -10.60
C LEU A 106 17.17 4.20 -10.67
N ALA A 107 18.19 4.51 -11.47
CA ALA A 107 18.62 5.89 -11.73
C ALA A 107 17.52 6.70 -12.42
N TRP A 108 16.93 6.13 -13.48
CA TRP A 108 15.87 6.78 -14.26
C TRP A 108 14.62 7.11 -13.40
N ILE A 109 14.13 6.15 -12.61
CA ILE A 109 12.96 6.38 -11.74
C ILE A 109 13.29 7.37 -10.61
N SER A 110 14.55 7.42 -10.17
CA SER A 110 15.00 8.39 -9.18
C SER A 110 14.95 9.81 -9.74
N GLU A 111 15.47 10.05 -10.93
CA GLU A 111 15.39 11.34 -11.62
C GLU A 111 13.94 11.79 -11.89
N GLN A 112 13.04 10.84 -12.11
CA GLN A 112 11.62 11.12 -12.34
C GLN A 112 10.80 11.11 -11.04
N GLU A 113 11.42 10.94 -9.88
CA GLU A 113 10.76 10.88 -8.56
C GLU A 113 9.62 9.83 -8.52
N ILE A 114 9.82 8.67 -9.13
CA ILE A 114 8.86 7.57 -9.16
C ILE A 114 9.27 6.53 -8.15
N PRO A 115 8.56 6.35 -7.02
CA PRO A 115 8.85 5.30 -6.06
C PRO A 115 8.51 3.92 -6.64
N LEU A 116 9.39 2.94 -6.32
CA LEU A 116 9.17 1.54 -6.62
C LEU A 116 9.00 0.77 -5.32
N ILE A 117 7.90 0.01 -5.24
CA ILE A 117 7.53 -0.81 -4.08
C ILE A 117 7.51 -2.26 -4.53
N GLN A 118 8.22 -3.14 -3.82
CA GLN A 118 8.17 -4.57 -4.07
C GLN A 118 7.48 -5.30 -2.90
N LEU A 119 6.49 -6.12 -3.24
CA LEU A 119 5.72 -6.94 -2.31
C LEU A 119 5.89 -8.42 -2.67
N ASN A 120 5.95 -9.28 -1.66
CA ASN A 120 5.90 -10.72 -1.87
C ASN A 120 4.44 -11.21 -2.06
N TRP A 121 4.25 -12.52 -2.27
CA TRP A 121 2.93 -13.12 -2.42
C TRP A 121 2.01 -12.99 -1.19
N LYS A 122 2.57 -12.71 0.02
CA LYS A 122 1.81 -12.42 1.23
C LYS A 122 1.40 -10.94 1.33
N GLY A 123 1.83 -10.10 0.36
CA GLY A 123 1.69 -8.66 0.41
C GLY A 123 2.68 -7.99 1.37
N GLU A 124 3.67 -8.71 1.88
CA GLU A 124 4.69 -8.13 2.76
C GLU A 124 5.66 -7.29 1.94
N LEU A 125 6.02 -6.14 2.49
CA LEU A 125 6.96 -5.23 1.88
C LEU A 125 8.37 -5.84 1.89
N LEU A 126 8.95 -6.02 0.71
CA LEU A 126 10.32 -6.51 0.54
C LEU A 126 11.30 -5.35 0.38
N CYS A 127 10.95 -4.37 -0.46
CA CYS A 127 11.82 -3.27 -0.83
C CYS A 127 11.00 -2.04 -1.17
N ILE A 128 11.54 -0.86 -0.83
CA ILE A 128 11.13 0.42 -1.40
C ILE A 128 12.39 1.05 -1.99
N ALA A 129 12.34 1.45 -3.25
CA ALA A 129 13.38 2.24 -3.88
C ALA A 129 12.84 3.63 -4.21
N ASN A 130 13.75 4.61 -4.20
CA ASN A 130 13.47 6.01 -4.52
C ASN A 130 12.45 6.69 -3.59
N ALA A 131 12.49 6.37 -2.31
CA ALA A 131 11.88 7.19 -1.27
C ALA A 131 12.99 7.95 -0.55
N ASN A 132 12.88 9.27 -0.41
CA ASN A 132 13.84 10.06 0.37
C ASN A 132 13.78 9.65 1.83
N TYR A 133 14.87 9.04 2.34
CA TYR A 133 14.90 8.30 3.61
C TYR A 133 15.51 9.06 4.77
N SER A 134 15.61 10.36 4.77
CA SER A 134 16.08 11.05 5.95
C SER A 134 14.91 11.49 6.82
N ALA A 135 14.75 10.83 7.97
CA ALA A 135 13.88 11.35 9.02
C ALA A 135 14.39 12.73 9.46
N ASP A 136 13.53 13.74 9.45
CA ASP A 136 13.89 15.07 9.94
C ASP A 136 14.04 15.03 11.47
N PRO A 137 15.25 15.33 12.02
CA PRO A 137 15.48 15.28 13.46
C PRO A 137 14.52 16.15 14.28
N LYS A 138 14.06 17.29 13.72
CA LYS A 138 13.07 18.16 14.34
C LYS A 138 11.70 17.49 14.44
N LEU A 139 11.27 16.81 13.37
CA LEU A 139 10.01 16.08 13.35
C LEU A 139 10.05 14.86 14.25
N VAL A 140 11.15 14.12 14.28
CA VAL A 140 11.37 12.99 15.20
C VAL A 140 11.31 13.45 16.66
N SER A 141 11.97 14.56 16.99
CA SER A 141 11.89 15.17 18.32
C SER A 141 10.45 15.58 18.67
N ALA A 142 9.73 16.19 17.72
CA ALA A 142 8.32 16.56 17.89
C ALA A 142 7.41 15.33 18.11
N GLN A 143 7.64 14.22 17.41
CA GLN A 143 6.91 12.96 17.62
C GLN A 143 7.11 12.45 19.08
N ARG A 144 8.35 12.43 19.57
CA ARG A 144 8.65 12.02 20.96
C ARG A 144 8.00 12.94 21.98
N LYS A 145 8.14 14.26 21.80
CA LYS A 145 7.51 15.26 22.66
C LYS A 145 5.98 15.13 22.70
N ALA A 146 5.35 14.78 21.57
CA ALA A 146 3.90 14.57 21.50
C ALA A 146 3.45 13.38 22.36
N LEU A 147 4.26 12.34 22.50
CA LEU A 147 3.99 11.21 23.41
C LEU A 147 4.03 11.65 24.88
N GLU A 148 5.01 12.46 25.26
CA GLU A 148 5.20 12.94 26.63
C GLU A 148 4.10 13.93 27.06
N THR A 149 3.66 14.81 26.15
CA THR A 149 2.68 15.87 26.44
C THR A 149 1.22 15.43 26.34
N GLY A 150 0.94 14.17 26.02
CA GLY A 150 -0.41 13.67 25.79
C GLY A 150 -1.07 14.14 24.48
N LEU A 151 -0.38 14.90 23.65
CA LEU A 151 -0.87 15.32 22.33
C LEU A 151 -1.12 14.10 21.42
N ALA A 152 -0.23 13.12 21.51
CA ALA A 152 -0.37 11.85 20.78
C ALA A 152 -1.68 11.12 21.11
N ALA A 153 -2.10 11.10 22.39
CA ALA A 153 -3.37 10.48 22.79
C ALA A 153 -4.57 11.20 22.17
N LYS A 154 -4.53 12.53 22.04
CA LYS A 154 -5.57 13.30 21.35
C LYS A 154 -5.60 12.96 19.84
N GLN A 155 -4.45 12.85 19.21
CA GLN A 155 -4.35 12.47 17.80
C GLN A 155 -4.88 11.06 17.58
N PHE A 156 -4.52 10.11 18.43
CA PHE A 156 -5.02 8.73 18.35
C PHE A 156 -6.54 8.68 18.50
N ARG A 157 -7.09 9.43 19.48
CA ARG A 157 -8.55 9.54 19.63
C ARG A 157 -9.24 10.02 18.36
N GLN A 158 -8.65 10.99 17.67
CA GLN A 158 -9.18 11.47 16.39
C GLN A 158 -9.13 10.40 15.30
N LEU A 159 -8.03 9.65 15.20
CA LEU A 159 -7.91 8.52 14.26
C LEU A 159 -8.98 7.45 14.51
N ILE A 160 -9.29 7.12 15.77
CA ILE A 160 -10.36 6.16 16.11
C ILE A 160 -11.74 6.70 15.74
N ILE A 161 -12.02 7.99 15.97
CA ILE A 161 -13.27 8.62 15.54
C ILE A 161 -13.42 8.53 14.02
N GLU A 162 -12.37 8.80 13.27
CA GLU A 162 -12.37 8.70 11.81
C GLU A 162 -12.53 7.25 11.34
N LYS A 163 -11.87 6.29 11.99
CA LYS A 163 -12.08 4.87 11.77
C LYS A 163 -13.55 4.50 11.89
N PHE A 164 -14.23 4.95 12.94
CA PHE A 164 -15.64 4.63 13.16
C PHE A 164 -16.55 5.27 12.11
N LYS A 165 -16.29 6.53 11.72
CA LYS A 165 -17.03 7.17 10.61
C LYS A 165 -16.87 6.40 9.30
N ASN A 166 -15.64 6.04 8.96
CA ASN A 166 -15.35 5.26 7.76
C ASN A 166 -15.94 3.86 7.83
N SER A 167 -15.98 3.23 9.03
CA SER A 167 -16.65 1.96 9.25
C SER A 167 -18.16 2.06 8.98
N ILE A 168 -18.83 3.12 9.42
CA ILE A 168 -20.24 3.36 9.12
C ILE A 168 -20.46 3.51 7.61
N SER A 169 -19.60 4.26 6.93
CA SER A 169 -19.67 4.43 5.47
C SER A 169 -19.54 3.10 4.73
N THR A 170 -18.64 2.22 5.19
CA THR A 170 -18.46 0.88 4.62
C THR A 170 -19.65 -0.03 4.92
N LEU A 171 -20.19 -0.01 6.13
CA LEU A 171 -21.37 -0.78 6.49
C LEU A 171 -22.60 -0.39 5.65
N ASN A 172 -22.70 0.88 5.23
CA ASN A 172 -23.80 1.33 4.36
C ASN A 172 -23.78 0.69 2.97
N LEU A 173 -22.67 0.08 2.55
CA LEU A 173 -22.59 -0.71 1.32
C LEU A 173 -23.30 -2.07 1.44
N LEU A 174 -23.53 -2.55 2.67
CA LEU A 174 -24.20 -3.83 2.93
C LEU A 174 -25.72 -3.68 2.84
N PRO A 175 -26.44 -4.74 2.45
CA PRO A 175 -27.90 -4.80 2.62
C PRO A 175 -28.30 -4.58 4.08
N ASP A 176 -29.52 -4.13 4.31
CA ASP A 176 -30.04 -3.94 5.67
C ASP A 176 -30.33 -5.27 6.34
N HIS A 177 -29.79 -5.46 7.52
CA HIS A 177 -30.02 -6.59 8.42
C HIS A 177 -29.67 -6.21 9.86
N SER A 178 -30.13 -6.97 10.83
CA SER A 178 -30.01 -6.64 12.26
C SER A 178 -28.57 -6.35 12.72
N ASN A 179 -27.63 -7.21 12.34
CA ASN A 179 -26.22 -7.03 12.73
C ASN A 179 -25.60 -5.73 12.17
N LYS A 180 -25.98 -5.30 10.96
CA LYS A 180 -25.55 -4.02 10.39
C LYS A 180 -26.09 -2.86 11.21
N LEU A 181 -27.39 -2.87 11.53
CA LEU A 181 -28.02 -1.79 12.29
C LEU A 181 -27.39 -1.67 13.68
N THR A 182 -27.24 -2.81 14.40
CA THR A 182 -26.56 -2.85 15.69
C THR A 182 -25.13 -2.34 15.64
N ALA A 183 -24.38 -2.69 14.59
CA ALA A 183 -23.02 -2.20 14.40
C ALA A 183 -22.96 -0.68 14.19
N ILE A 184 -23.86 -0.12 13.38
CA ILE A 184 -23.94 1.32 13.12
C ILE A 184 -24.33 2.08 14.40
N GLU A 185 -25.30 1.57 15.16
CA GLU A 185 -25.74 2.16 16.43
C GLU A 185 -24.60 2.19 17.45
N PHE A 186 -23.90 1.06 17.62
CA PHE A 186 -22.73 1.01 18.49
C PHE A 186 -21.65 2.01 18.08
N LEU A 187 -21.31 2.09 16.78
CA LEU A 187 -20.29 3.01 16.28
C LEU A 187 -20.67 4.47 16.49
N ARG A 188 -21.96 4.83 16.31
CA ARG A 188 -22.47 6.20 16.60
C ARG A 188 -22.34 6.54 18.08
N SER A 189 -22.75 5.63 18.98
CA SER A 189 -22.64 5.80 20.42
C SER A 189 -21.18 5.94 20.86
N ALA A 190 -20.30 5.11 20.31
CA ALA A 190 -18.86 5.17 20.57
C ALA A 190 -18.22 6.50 20.09
N ILE A 191 -18.64 7.06 18.94
CA ILE A 191 -18.20 8.38 18.49
C ILE A 191 -18.64 9.47 19.47
N ILE A 192 -19.87 9.40 19.98
CA ILE A 192 -20.39 10.36 20.96
C ILE A 192 -19.58 10.25 22.26
N GLU A 193 -19.34 9.04 22.77
CA GLU A 193 -18.53 8.81 23.97
C GLU A 193 -17.12 9.40 23.81
N LEU A 194 -16.47 9.11 22.68
CA LEU A 194 -15.13 9.62 22.40
C LEU A 194 -15.07 11.14 22.28
N LYS A 195 -16.11 11.81 21.79
CA LYS A 195 -16.17 13.26 21.65
C LYS A 195 -16.50 13.97 22.95
N SER A 196 -17.41 13.44 23.77
CA SER A 196 -17.94 14.11 24.97
C SER A 196 -16.95 14.11 26.13
N ARG A 197 -16.06 13.12 26.24
CA ARG A 197 -15.12 13.01 27.37
C ARG A 197 -13.95 13.96 27.21
N LYS A 198 -13.66 14.78 28.21
CA LYS A 198 -12.46 15.65 28.27
C LYS A 198 -11.18 14.81 28.26
N SER A 199 -11.15 13.71 29.02
CA SER A 199 -10.04 12.77 29.12
C SER A 199 -10.56 11.35 29.00
N ILE A 200 -9.81 10.49 28.31
CA ILE A 200 -10.08 9.05 28.16
C ILE A 200 -8.75 8.32 28.11
N SER A 201 -8.65 7.20 28.85
CA SER A 201 -7.43 6.38 28.87
C SER A 201 -7.26 5.62 27.56
N ASN A 202 -6.01 5.30 27.20
CA ASN A 202 -5.72 4.50 26.01
C ASN A 202 -6.38 3.12 26.09
N ASP A 203 -6.39 2.48 27.27
CA ASP A 203 -7.03 1.17 27.46
C ASP A 203 -8.54 1.23 27.19
N ARG A 204 -9.20 2.30 27.63
CA ARG A 204 -10.63 2.48 27.33
C ARG A 204 -10.87 2.70 25.85
N MET A 205 -10.03 3.49 25.16
CA MET A 205 -10.12 3.69 23.71
C MET A 205 -9.93 2.38 22.95
N LEU A 206 -8.94 1.58 23.32
CA LEU A 206 -8.68 0.26 22.74
C LEU A 206 -9.81 -0.73 23.03
N GLY A 207 -10.41 -0.68 24.24
CA GLY A 207 -11.57 -1.49 24.58
C GLY A 207 -12.78 -1.18 23.71
N ILE A 208 -13.09 0.11 23.49
CA ILE A 208 -14.17 0.55 22.59
C ILE A 208 -13.86 0.13 21.15
N GLU A 209 -12.63 0.29 20.70
CA GLU A 209 -12.19 -0.10 19.36
C GLU A 209 -12.33 -1.61 19.13
N GLY A 210 -11.92 -2.43 20.11
CA GLY A 210 -12.07 -3.88 20.05
C GLY A 210 -13.53 -4.32 19.95
N GLN A 211 -14.43 -3.73 20.75
CA GLN A 211 -15.88 -4.00 20.67
C GLN A 211 -16.45 -3.57 19.32
N ALA A 212 -16.09 -2.39 18.84
CA ALA A 212 -16.49 -1.90 17.53
C ALA A 212 -16.11 -2.87 16.42
N ALA A 213 -14.89 -3.42 16.46
CA ALA A 213 -14.43 -4.42 15.48
C ALA A 213 -15.26 -5.70 15.50
N VAL A 214 -15.71 -6.16 16.69
CA VAL A 214 -16.58 -7.33 16.81
C VAL A 214 -17.92 -7.10 16.09
N TYR A 215 -18.61 -5.98 16.37
CA TYR A 215 -19.87 -5.65 15.71
C TYR A 215 -19.68 -5.40 14.21
N TYR A 216 -18.65 -4.68 13.83
CA TYR A 216 -18.34 -4.40 12.43
C TYR A 216 -18.19 -5.67 11.60
N PHE A 217 -17.37 -6.64 12.03
CA PHE A 217 -17.20 -7.89 11.30
C PHE A 217 -18.35 -8.87 11.49
N ALA A 218 -19.18 -8.74 12.53
CA ALA A 218 -20.41 -9.50 12.64
C ALA A 218 -21.40 -9.15 11.52
N ALA A 219 -21.47 -7.87 11.14
CA ALA A 219 -22.29 -7.41 10.03
C ALA A 219 -21.86 -7.96 8.66
N TRP A 220 -20.60 -8.38 8.50
CA TRP A 220 -20.09 -8.94 7.25
C TRP A 220 -20.43 -10.42 7.06
N ARG A 221 -20.68 -11.18 8.15
CA ARG A 221 -20.72 -12.65 8.12
C ARG A 221 -21.81 -13.24 7.21
N GLU A 222 -22.89 -12.51 6.98
CA GLU A 222 -24.04 -13.01 6.19
C GLU A 222 -23.97 -12.61 4.72
N VAL A 223 -22.95 -11.88 4.30
CA VAL A 223 -22.79 -11.45 2.90
C VAL A 223 -22.52 -12.67 2.03
N PRO A 224 -23.42 -12.99 1.06
CA PRO A 224 -23.22 -14.10 0.16
C PRO A 224 -22.13 -13.79 -0.86
N LEU A 225 -21.34 -14.80 -1.20
CA LEU A 225 -20.32 -14.70 -2.24
C LEU A 225 -20.82 -15.36 -3.54
N LYS A 226 -20.63 -14.67 -4.65
CA LYS A 226 -20.98 -15.17 -5.98
C LYS A 226 -19.82 -15.97 -6.55
N TRP A 227 -20.08 -17.24 -6.88
CA TRP A 227 -19.09 -18.13 -7.46
C TRP A 227 -19.50 -18.57 -8.86
N LYS A 228 -18.54 -18.53 -9.80
CA LYS A 228 -18.67 -19.17 -11.10
C LYS A 228 -17.96 -20.53 -11.03
N ILE A 229 -18.72 -21.59 -11.04
CA ILE A 229 -18.20 -22.95 -11.04
C ILE A 229 -17.91 -23.32 -12.49
N LEU A 230 -16.65 -23.50 -12.80
CA LEU A 230 -16.18 -24.04 -14.07
C LEU A 230 -15.89 -25.54 -13.82
N THR A 231 -16.84 -26.40 -14.16
CA THR A 231 -16.77 -27.89 -14.17
C THR A 231 -15.79 -28.56 -13.19
N LYS A 232 -16.31 -29.37 -12.24
CA LYS A 232 -15.58 -30.24 -11.29
C LYS A 232 -14.80 -29.55 -10.16
N GLU A 233 -14.77 -28.24 -10.07
CA GLU A 233 -14.08 -27.55 -8.98
C GLU A 233 -15.00 -27.48 -7.75
N PHE A 234 -14.49 -27.95 -6.61
CA PHE A 234 -15.19 -27.94 -5.34
C PHE A 234 -14.98 -26.61 -4.61
N ILE A 235 -16.07 -25.98 -4.18
CA ILE A 235 -16.03 -24.79 -3.33
C ILE A 235 -16.38 -25.22 -1.91
N PRO A 236 -15.49 -24.98 -0.92
CA PRO A 236 -15.81 -25.28 0.48
C PRO A 236 -17.10 -24.59 0.94
N VAL A 237 -17.91 -25.28 1.73
CA VAL A 237 -19.23 -24.78 2.19
C VAL A 237 -19.10 -23.45 2.94
N ASP A 238 -18.05 -23.27 3.71
CA ASP A 238 -17.76 -22.05 4.46
C ASP A 238 -17.32 -20.85 3.57
N TRP A 239 -17.08 -21.08 2.25
CA TRP A 239 -16.74 -20.03 1.30
C TRP A 239 -17.95 -19.39 0.61
N HIS A 240 -19.16 -19.90 0.81
CA HIS A 240 -20.36 -19.31 0.20
C HIS A 240 -20.83 -18.02 0.88
N LYS A 241 -20.36 -17.73 2.08
CA LYS A 241 -20.62 -16.49 2.83
C LYS A 241 -19.30 -15.96 3.41
N ILE A 242 -19.24 -14.68 3.76
CA ILE A 242 -18.09 -14.13 4.47
C ILE A 242 -18.06 -14.74 5.88
N GLY A 243 -17.06 -15.57 6.12
CA GLY A 243 -16.86 -16.25 7.39
C GLY A 243 -16.15 -15.37 8.44
N PRO A 244 -16.03 -15.89 9.67
CA PRO A 244 -15.28 -15.21 10.72
C PRO A 244 -13.81 -15.07 10.35
N ARG A 245 -13.17 -14.00 10.80
CA ARG A 245 -11.74 -13.78 10.60
C ARG A 245 -10.92 -14.73 11.49
N ARG A 246 -10.56 -15.90 10.95
CA ARG A 246 -9.76 -16.93 11.64
C ARG A 246 -8.51 -17.26 10.84
N SER A 247 -7.41 -17.51 11.55
CA SER A 247 -6.18 -18.06 10.98
C SER A 247 -6.20 -19.58 11.00
N ALA A 248 -5.47 -20.21 10.06
CA ALA A 248 -5.28 -21.65 10.03
C ALA A 248 -4.40 -22.17 11.19
N LEU A 249 -3.43 -21.36 11.63
CA LEU A 249 -2.38 -21.77 12.58
C LEU A 249 -2.44 -21.09 13.95
N GLY A 250 -3.59 -20.60 14.40
CA GLY A 250 -3.69 -20.04 15.73
C GLY A 250 -4.50 -18.77 15.89
N LYS A 251 -4.29 -18.05 17.00
CA LYS A 251 -5.10 -16.91 17.44
C LYS A 251 -4.94 -15.63 16.58
N THR A 252 -4.01 -15.60 15.62
CA THR A 252 -3.75 -14.40 14.80
C THR A 252 -4.44 -14.49 13.44
N ASN A 253 -4.91 -13.35 12.90
CA ASN A 253 -5.55 -13.28 11.57
C ASN A 253 -4.56 -13.24 10.39
N ARG A 254 -3.26 -13.51 10.62
CA ARG A 254 -2.21 -13.31 9.62
C ARG A 254 -2.28 -14.28 8.45
N ASN A 255 -2.73 -15.52 8.70
CA ASN A 255 -2.79 -16.59 7.72
C ASN A 255 -4.25 -16.98 7.51
N ALA A 256 -4.88 -16.35 6.54
CA ALA A 256 -6.29 -16.53 6.28
C ALA A 256 -6.60 -17.90 5.66
N ARG A 257 -7.68 -18.56 6.12
CA ARG A 257 -8.25 -19.74 5.46
C ARG A 257 -9.36 -19.37 4.48
N HIS A 258 -10.05 -18.28 4.75
CA HIS A 258 -11.18 -17.81 3.97
C HIS A 258 -10.72 -16.83 2.89
N PRO A 259 -11.23 -16.92 1.63
CA PRO A 259 -10.82 -16.07 0.50
C PRO A 259 -10.91 -14.58 0.79
N ILE A 260 -12.03 -14.12 1.36
CA ILE A 260 -12.22 -12.69 1.65
C ILE A 260 -11.23 -12.18 2.71
N ASN A 261 -10.93 -13.00 3.72
CA ASN A 261 -9.93 -12.65 4.70
C ASN A 261 -8.52 -12.61 4.09
N ALA A 262 -8.25 -13.46 3.09
CA ALA A 262 -7.00 -13.39 2.33
C ALA A 262 -6.92 -12.09 1.53
N MET A 263 -8.00 -11.68 0.85
CA MET A 263 -8.07 -10.40 0.13
C MET A 263 -7.88 -9.21 1.07
N LEU A 264 -8.56 -9.18 2.22
CA LEU A 264 -8.42 -8.12 3.22
C LEU A 264 -6.99 -8.06 3.79
N ASN A 265 -6.41 -9.21 4.15
CA ASN A 265 -5.04 -9.26 4.66
C ASN A 265 -4.05 -8.74 3.61
N TYR A 266 -4.25 -9.10 2.35
CA TYR A 266 -3.41 -8.65 1.24
C TYR A 266 -3.55 -7.13 1.05
N ALA A 267 -4.78 -6.61 1.02
CA ALA A 267 -5.06 -5.18 0.90
C ALA A 267 -4.43 -4.37 2.05
N TYR A 268 -4.50 -4.85 3.29
CA TYR A 268 -3.86 -4.18 4.43
C TYR A 268 -2.33 -4.15 4.33
N ARG A 269 -1.69 -5.14 3.68
CA ARG A 269 -0.24 -5.09 3.45
C ARG A 269 0.14 -4.03 2.43
N ILE A 270 -0.67 -3.86 1.41
CA ILE A 270 -0.49 -2.79 0.42
C ILE A 270 -0.67 -1.43 1.09
N GLN A 271 -1.74 -1.27 1.86
CA GLN A 271 -1.99 -0.05 2.64
C GLN A 271 -0.81 0.26 3.58
N HIS A 272 -0.28 -0.75 4.29
CA HIS A 272 0.89 -0.60 5.14
C HIS A 272 2.09 -0.04 4.38
N ALA A 273 2.39 -0.59 3.20
CA ALA A 273 3.51 -0.12 2.39
C ALA A 273 3.30 1.34 1.94
N GLN A 274 2.08 1.72 1.56
CA GLN A 274 1.74 3.07 1.13
C GLN A 274 1.84 4.08 2.27
N VAL A 275 1.25 3.76 3.43
CA VAL A 275 1.31 4.62 4.61
C VAL A 275 2.75 4.75 5.11
N LYS A 276 3.53 3.67 5.09
CA LYS A 276 4.95 3.72 5.45
C LYS A 276 5.72 4.67 4.52
N MET A 277 5.51 4.56 3.22
CA MET A 277 6.14 5.43 2.25
C MET A 277 5.74 6.90 2.47
N GLN A 278 4.47 7.18 2.76
CA GLN A 278 3.99 8.53 3.07
C GLN A 278 4.67 9.09 4.32
N ILE A 279 4.71 8.35 5.42
CA ILE A 279 5.35 8.76 6.68
C ILE A 279 6.83 9.10 6.45
N ILE A 280 7.53 8.26 5.68
CA ILE A 280 8.94 8.48 5.34
C ILE A 280 9.10 9.73 4.46
N SER A 281 8.25 9.93 3.46
CA SER A 281 8.30 11.10 2.59
C SER A 281 8.00 12.41 3.34
N GLU A 282 7.24 12.33 4.43
CA GLU A 282 6.98 13.43 5.35
C GLU A 282 8.15 13.70 6.32
N GLY A 283 9.23 12.91 6.26
CA GLY A 283 10.39 13.04 7.13
C GLY A 283 10.15 12.54 8.57
N LYS A 284 9.08 11.78 8.83
CA LYS A 284 8.76 11.21 10.12
C LYS A 284 9.39 9.84 10.33
N ASP A 285 9.59 9.44 11.59
CA ASP A 285 10.03 8.09 11.94
C ASP A 285 8.83 7.14 12.03
N PRO A 286 8.73 6.11 11.16
CA PRO A 286 7.61 5.17 11.14
C PRO A 286 7.53 4.27 12.38
N THR A 287 8.60 4.19 13.18
CA THR A 287 8.67 3.34 14.39
C THR A 287 8.11 4.00 15.64
N ILE A 288 7.98 5.35 15.65
CA ILE A 288 7.48 6.12 16.79
C ILE A 288 5.96 6.23 16.69
N GLY A 289 5.26 5.22 17.23
CA GLY A 289 3.80 5.13 17.26
C GLY A 289 3.19 5.75 18.49
N ILE A 290 1.86 5.87 18.47
CA ILE A 290 1.04 6.49 19.54
C ILE A 290 0.42 5.40 20.43
N SER A 291 -0.28 4.45 19.86
CA SER A 291 -0.98 3.36 20.52
C SER A 291 -0.21 2.05 20.44
N HIS A 292 0.39 1.80 19.30
CA HIS A 292 1.21 0.62 19.10
C HIS A 292 2.57 0.80 19.77
N ILE A 293 2.93 -0.17 20.61
CA ILE A 293 4.20 -0.12 21.37
C ILE A 293 5.37 -0.17 20.39
N GLN A 294 6.30 0.74 20.55
CA GLN A 294 7.56 0.75 19.81
C GLN A 294 8.35 -0.53 20.14
N ARG A 295 8.66 -1.30 19.13
CA ARG A 295 9.52 -2.49 19.20
C ARG A 295 10.49 -2.46 18.04
N LYS A 296 11.65 -3.13 18.19
CA LYS A 296 12.61 -3.29 17.10
C LYS A 296 11.89 -3.87 15.85
N TYR A 297 12.08 -3.24 14.71
CA TYR A 297 11.46 -3.61 13.42
C TYR A 297 9.92 -3.51 13.37
N ARG A 298 9.29 -2.76 14.26
CA ARG A 298 7.84 -2.55 14.21
C ARG A 298 7.53 -1.14 13.74
N ASP A 299 6.78 -1.04 12.68
CA ASP A 299 6.29 0.21 12.10
C ASP A 299 5.07 0.72 12.91
N ALA A 300 5.30 1.17 14.15
CA ALA A 300 4.23 1.48 15.11
C ALA A 300 3.34 2.65 14.63
N LEU A 301 3.95 3.73 14.12
CA LEU A 301 3.20 4.87 13.58
C LEU A 301 2.41 4.50 12.33
N VAL A 302 2.97 3.62 11.49
CA VAL A 302 2.26 3.12 10.29
C VAL A 302 0.98 2.41 10.71
N LEU A 303 1.06 1.53 11.72
CA LEU A 303 -0.10 0.80 12.24
C LEU A 303 -1.15 1.74 12.82
N ASP A 304 -0.74 2.78 13.57
CA ASP A 304 -1.66 3.78 14.11
C ASP A 304 -2.39 4.55 13.00
N GLN A 305 -1.66 5.03 11.99
CA GLN A 305 -2.27 5.78 10.89
C GLN A 305 -3.18 4.91 10.00
N MET A 306 -2.85 3.64 9.86
CA MET A 306 -3.70 2.70 9.13
C MET A 306 -5.09 2.53 9.74
N GLU A 307 -5.26 2.74 11.05
CA GLU A 307 -6.54 2.45 11.72
C GLU A 307 -7.71 3.22 11.12
N SER A 308 -7.55 4.50 10.79
CA SER A 308 -8.60 5.30 10.16
C SER A 308 -8.88 4.90 8.70
N LEU A 309 -7.88 4.35 8.02
CA LEU A 309 -7.95 4.00 6.59
C LEU A 309 -8.44 2.56 6.35
N ARG A 310 -8.32 1.65 7.32
CA ARG A 310 -8.73 0.25 7.16
C ARG A 310 -10.17 0.10 6.66
N PRO A 311 -11.18 0.78 7.23
CA PRO A 311 -12.54 0.64 6.74
C PRO A 311 -12.74 1.13 5.31
N ILE A 312 -11.94 2.09 4.84
CA ILE A 312 -11.98 2.56 3.45
C ILE A 312 -11.53 1.43 2.52
N VAL A 313 -10.40 0.79 2.86
CA VAL A 313 -9.88 -0.39 2.13
C VAL A 313 -10.86 -1.54 2.17
N ASP A 314 -11.48 -1.79 3.33
CA ASP A 314 -12.55 -2.79 3.48
C ASP A 314 -13.70 -2.50 2.53
N GLY A 315 -14.11 -1.24 2.41
CA GLY A 315 -15.16 -0.81 1.50
C GLY A 315 -14.84 -1.10 0.03
N GLU A 316 -13.59 -0.89 -0.40
CA GLU A 316 -13.18 -1.20 -1.77
C GLU A 316 -13.15 -2.72 -2.04
N ILE A 317 -12.69 -3.51 -1.08
CA ILE A 317 -12.78 -4.99 -1.18
C ILE A 317 -14.24 -5.44 -1.20
N LEU A 318 -15.10 -4.84 -0.37
CA LEU A 318 -16.52 -5.15 -0.36
C LEU A 318 -17.20 -4.83 -1.69
N LYS A 319 -16.92 -3.65 -2.28
CA LYS A 319 -17.41 -3.29 -3.62
C LYS A 319 -16.95 -4.30 -4.68
N LEU A 320 -15.68 -4.73 -4.61
CA LEU A 320 -15.12 -5.72 -5.52
C LEU A 320 -15.89 -7.05 -5.45
N ILE A 321 -16.11 -7.61 -4.25
CA ILE A 321 -16.78 -8.89 -4.09
C ILE A 321 -18.29 -8.83 -4.33
N LEU A 322 -18.92 -7.69 -4.14
CA LEU A 322 -20.36 -7.52 -4.45
C LEU A 322 -20.58 -7.41 -5.97
N LYS A 323 -19.63 -6.84 -6.69
CA LYS A 323 -19.69 -6.62 -8.14
C LYS A 323 -19.24 -7.84 -8.93
N GLU A 324 -18.14 -8.47 -8.52
CA GLU A 324 -17.51 -9.55 -9.27
C GLU A 324 -18.01 -10.93 -8.85
N THR A 325 -17.97 -11.86 -9.78
CA THR A 325 -18.17 -13.28 -9.52
C THR A 325 -16.80 -13.93 -9.41
N LEU A 326 -16.51 -14.53 -8.26
CA LEU A 326 -15.25 -15.21 -7.99
C LEU A 326 -15.22 -16.57 -8.65
N THR A 327 -14.02 -17.06 -8.96
CA THR A 327 -13.80 -18.43 -9.42
C THR A 327 -12.88 -19.17 -8.45
N PRO A 328 -12.99 -20.50 -8.31
CA PRO A 328 -12.05 -21.27 -7.47
C PRO A 328 -10.59 -21.04 -7.85
N SER A 329 -10.30 -20.87 -9.15
CA SER A 329 -8.95 -20.58 -9.67
C SER A 329 -8.39 -19.21 -9.28
N ASP A 330 -9.21 -18.30 -8.74
CA ASP A 330 -8.73 -17.03 -8.16
C ASP A 330 -7.93 -17.25 -6.87
N PHE A 331 -8.04 -18.45 -6.29
CA PHE A 331 -7.41 -18.78 -5.01
C PHE A 331 -6.63 -20.10 -5.09
N MET A 332 -5.58 -20.17 -4.28
CA MET A 332 -4.83 -21.40 -4.05
C MET A 332 -4.80 -21.69 -2.55
N ILE A 333 -5.03 -22.93 -2.17
CA ILE A 333 -4.85 -23.38 -0.80
C ILE A 333 -3.46 -24.02 -0.71
N THR A 334 -2.62 -23.49 0.19
CA THR A 334 -1.31 -24.08 0.47
C THR A 334 -1.44 -25.39 1.25
N ASN A 335 -0.40 -26.22 1.26
CA ASN A 335 -0.35 -27.47 2.05
C ASN A 335 -0.62 -27.24 3.55
N GLU A 336 -0.35 -26.01 4.03
CA GLU A 336 -0.60 -25.59 5.42
C GLU A 336 -2.05 -25.09 5.63
N GLY A 337 -2.89 -25.11 4.59
CA GLY A 337 -4.28 -24.67 4.65
C GLY A 337 -4.49 -23.16 4.57
N PHE A 338 -3.51 -22.40 4.04
CA PHE A 338 -3.67 -20.97 3.82
C PHE A 338 -4.25 -20.67 2.45
N CYS A 339 -5.21 -19.75 2.43
CA CYS A 339 -5.75 -19.21 1.20
C CYS A 339 -4.82 -18.13 0.64
N ARG A 340 -4.39 -18.31 -0.59
CA ARG A 340 -3.52 -17.41 -1.34
C ARG A 340 -4.28 -16.90 -2.57
N LEU A 341 -4.12 -15.63 -2.92
CA LEU A 341 -4.68 -15.05 -4.14
C LEU A 341 -3.85 -15.48 -5.35
N ASN A 342 -4.49 -15.76 -6.47
CA ASN A 342 -3.76 -15.85 -7.73
C ASN A 342 -3.23 -14.45 -8.15
N PRO A 343 -2.21 -14.37 -9.04
CA PRO A 343 -1.62 -13.09 -9.43
C PRO A 343 -2.61 -12.10 -10.04
N GLN A 344 -3.65 -12.55 -10.76
CA GLN A 344 -4.65 -11.67 -11.36
C GLN A 344 -5.55 -11.03 -10.31
N LEU A 345 -6.06 -11.82 -9.37
CA LEU A 345 -6.86 -11.30 -8.27
C LEU A 345 -6.02 -10.40 -7.36
N ALA A 346 -4.76 -10.79 -7.07
CA ALA A 346 -3.83 -9.95 -6.34
C ALA A 346 -3.65 -8.58 -7.01
N ARG A 347 -3.48 -8.55 -8.34
CA ARG A 347 -3.40 -7.29 -9.11
C ARG A 347 -4.65 -6.43 -8.97
N LYS A 348 -5.85 -7.02 -9.05
CA LYS A 348 -7.12 -6.29 -8.84
C LYS A 348 -7.20 -5.71 -7.43
N VAL A 349 -6.86 -6.50 -6.41
CA VAL A 349 -6.83 -6.04 -5.00
C VAL A 349 -5.86 -4.87 -4.83
N VAL A 350 -4.65 -4.94 -5.43
CA VAL A 350 -3.69 -3.82 -5.40
C VAL A 350 -4.28 -2.58 -6.06
N ALA A 351 -4.92 -2.72 -7.23
CA ALA A 351 -5.48 -1.60 -7.97
C ALA A 351 -6.54 -0.85 -7.15
N VAL A 352 -7.53 -1.56 -6.58
CA VAL A 352 -8.60 -0.93 -5.79
C VAL A 352 -8.07 -0.34 -4.49
N THR A 353 -7.14 -1.01 -3.80
CA THR A 353 -6.55 -0.53 -2.56
C THR A 353 -5.70 0.71 -2.78
N SER A 354 -4.93 0.76 -3.88
CA SER A 354 -4.03 1.88 -4.18
C SER A 354 -4.79 3.17 -4.50
N LEU A 355 -6.00 3.08 -5.04
CA LEU A 355 -6.85 4.24 -5.30
C LEU A 355 -7.53 4.75 -4.03
N ALA A 356 -7.86 3.87 -3.10
CA ALA A 356 -8.55 4.21 -1.85
C ALA A 356 -7.72 5.09 -0.89
N THR A 357 -6.40 5.05 -0.99
CA THR A 357 -5.48 5.76 -0.08
C THR A 357 -4.97 7.11 -0.61
N VAL A 358 -5.39 7.52 -1.81
CA VAL A 358 -4.93 8.76 -2.47
C VAL A 358 -5.93 9.92 -2.31
N ASN A 359 -7.12 9.65 -1.78
CA ASN A 359 -8.12 10.65 -1.42
C ASN A 359 -7.95 11.03 0.06
#